data_58ab2e4e44e5e80944f00ee594d08dd4
#
_entry.id   58ab2e4e44e5e80944f00ee594d08dd4
#
_cell.length_a   1.000
_cell.length_b   1.000
_cell.length_c   1.000
_cell.angle_alpha   90.00
_cell.angle_beta   90.00
_cell.angle_gamma   90.00
#
_symmetry.space_group_name_H-M   'P 1'
#
loop_
_entity.id
_entity.type
_entity.pdbx_description
1 polymer ?
#
loop_
_entity_poly.entity_id
_entity_poly.type
_entity_poly.pdbx_seq_one_letter_code
_entity_poly.pdbx_strand_id
1 'polypeptide(L)' 'MNEIAESRTVAPVYVAAERFVTTGLFAAISGYSSNAVRIKISRGVWVEGREYIRAPDGHLFIDREGVQRWLTSRR' A
#
# COMPACT_ATOMS: atom_id res chain seq x y z
N MET A 1 19.29 11.81 -21.06
CA MET A 1 18.16 11.15 -21.02
C MET A 1 18.07 10.11 -20.03
N ASN A 2 19.09 9.52 -19.75
CA ASN A 2 19.09 8.48 -18.76
C ASN A 2 18.93 8.99 -17.38
N GLU A 3 19.28 10.22 -17.16
CA GLU A 3 19.13 10.77 -15.84
C GLU A 3 17.75 10.71 -15.34
N ILE A 4 16.79 10.91 -16.23
CA ILE A 4 15.41 10.90 -15.84
C ILE A 4 14.99 9.53 -15.33
N ALA A 5 15.47 8.50 -16.00
CA ALA A 5 15.14 7.15 -15.58
C ALA A 5 15.74 6.85 -14.23
N GLU A 6 16.93 7.33 -13.96
CA GLU A 6 17.55 7.09 -12.68
C GLU A 6 16.78 7.75 -11.55
N SER A 7 16.31 8.97 -11.80
CA SER A 7 15.54 9.66 -10.77
C SER A 7 14.30 8.88 -10.39
N ARG A 8 13.63 8.34 -11.38
CA ARG A 8 12.41 7.59 -11.10
C ARG A 8 12.72 6.34 -10.33
N THR A 9 13.85 5.73 -10.57
CA THR A 9 14.22 4.51 -9.87
C THR A 9 14.45 4.78 -8.40
N VAL A 10 15.09 5.88 -8.07
CA VAL A 10 15.42 6.17 -6.69
C VAL A 10 14.19 6.38 -5.85
N ALA A 11 13.23 7.16 -6.33
CA ALA A 11 12.05 7.49 -5.55
C ALA A 11 11.26 6.27 -5.13
N PRO A 12 10.97 5.31 -6.02
CA PRO A 12 10.23 4.12 -5.61
C PRO A 12 10.94 3.31 -4.53
N VAL A 13 12.26 3.29 -4.54
CA VAL A 13 12.98 2.51 -3.55
C VAL A 13 12.79 3.09 -2.16
N TYR A 14 12.90 4.41 -2.02
CA TYR A 14 12.68 5.02 -0.73
C TYR A 14 11.28 4.74 -0.21
N VAL A 15 10.31 4.93 -1.07
CA VAL A 15 8.92 4.76 -0.68
C VAL A 15 8.66 3.32 -0.26
N ALA A 16 9.26 2.37 -0.92
CA ALA A 16 9.01 0.97 -0.64
C ALA A 16 9.52 0.56 0.75
N ALA A 17 10.34 1.38 1.39
CA ALA A 17 10.83 1.07 2.72
C ALA A 17 9.83 1.41 3.82
N GLU A 18 8.81 2.20 3.52
CA GLU A 18 7.85 2.61 4.54
C GLU A 18 6.86 1.51 4.83
N ARG A 19 6.51 1.38 6.10
CA ARG A 19 5.50 0.41 6.49
C ARG A 19 4.09 0.89 6.14
N PHE A 20 3.80 2.16 6.42
CA PHE A 20 2.47 2.71 6.17
C PHE A 20 2.53 3.63 4.98
N VAL A 21 1.72 3.37 3.97
CA VAL A 21 1.71 4.16 2.75
C VAL A 21 0.27 4.48 2.37
N THR A 22 0.10 5.55 1.59
CA THR A 22 -1.23 5.90 1.12
C THR A 22 -1.74 4.84 0.14
N THR A 23 -3.05 4.84 -0.07
CA THR A 23 -3.65 3.91 -1.02
C THR A 23 -3.06 4.05 -2.41
N GLY A 24 -2.90 5.30 -2.87
CA GLY A 24 -2.34 5.52 -4.19
C GLY A 24 -0.91 5.02 -4.32
N LEU A 25 -0.11 5.28 -3.30
CA LEU A 25 1.26 4.83 -3.32
C LEU A 25 1.33 3.30 -3.25
N PHE A 26 0.52 2.70 -2.40
CA PHE A 26 0.47 1.26 -2.31
C PHE A 26 0.12 0.65 -3.67
N ALA A 27 -0.85 1.25 -4.36
CA ALA A 27 -1.20 0.75 -5.69
C ALA A 27 0.00 0.81 -6.63
N ALA A 28 0.78 1.88 -6.54
CA ALA A 28 1.92 2.06 -7.44
C ALA A 28 3.01 1.01 -7.21
N ILE A 29 3.18 0.56 -5.98
CA ILE A 29 4.30 -0.33 -5.67
C ILE A 29 3.90 -1.79 -5.50
N SER A 30 2.61 -2.09 -5.40
CA SER A 30 2.17 -3.44 -5.08
C SER A 30 1.63 -4.22 -6.26
N GLY A 31 1.27 -3.55 -7.33
CA GLY A 31 0.62 -4.21 -8.44
C GLY A 31 -0.89 -4.25 -8.33
N TYR A 32 -1.47 -3.98 -7.17
CA TYR A 32 -2.91 -3.83 -7.04
C TYR A 32 -3.30 -2.43 -7.48
N SER A 33 -4.47 -2.31 -8.12
CA SER A 33 -4.99 -0.98 -8.42
C SER A 33 -5.62 -0.37 -7.17
N SER A 34 -5.76 0.96 -7.16
CA SER A 34 -6.46 1.62 -6.07
C SER A 34 -7.88 1.10 -5.93
N ASN A 35 -8.53 0.82 -7.03
CA ASN A 35 -9.89 0.30 -6.98
C ASN A 35 -9.93 -1.08 -6.34
N ALA A 36 -8.96 -1.93 -6.66
CA ALA A 36 -8.90 -3.27 -6.05
C ALA A 36 -8.72 -3.16 -4.54
N VAL A 37 -7.91 -2.22 -4.09
CA VAL A 37 -7.70 -2.00 -2.65
C VAL A 37 -9.00 -1.56 -2.00
N ARG A 38 -9.71 -0.59 -2.62
CA ARG A 38 -10.96 -0.12 -2.05
C ARG A 38 -11.99 -1.22 -1.96
N ILE A 39 -12.04 -2.09 -2.95
CA ILE A 39 -12.99 -3.20 -2.95
C ILE A 39 -12.68 -4.14 -1.79
N LYS A 40 -11.42 -4.46 -1.55
CA LYS A 40 -11.05 -5.32 -0.43
C LYS A 40 -11.46 -4.73 0.90
N ILE A 41 -11.31 -3.42 1.03
CA ILE A 41 -11.70 -2.75 2.26
C ILE A 41 -13.21 -2.73 2.41
N SER A 42 -13.94 -2.40 1.35
CA SER A 42 -15.38 -2.28 1.44
C SER A 42 -16.06 -3.63 1.66
N ARG A 43 -15.45 -4.70 1.20
CA ARG A 43 -16.01 -6.04 1.39
C ARG A 43 -15.53 -6.70 2.68
N GLY A 44 -14.72 -6.02 3.47
CA GLY A 44 -14.24 -6.56 4.71
C GLY A 44 -13.15 -7.61 4.58
N VAL A 45 -12.58 -7.77 3.39
CA VAL A 45 -11.43 -8.65 3.22
C VAL A 45 -10.25 -8.10 3.99
N TRP A 46 -10.04 -6.80 3.90
CA TRP A 46 -9.04 -6.09 4.70
C TRP A 46 -9.79 -5.32 5.79
N VAL A 47 -9.27 -5.35 7.00
CA VAL A 47 -9.94 -4.83 8.18
C VAL A 47 -9.06 -3.80 8.85
N GLU A 48 -9.69 -2.73 9.31
CA GLU A 48 -8.96 -1.67 9.99
C GLU A 48 -8.23 -2.23 11.19
N GLY A 49 -6.96 -1.84 11.33
CA GLY A 49 -6.12 -2.36 12.40
C GLY A 49 -5.31 -3.57 11.98
N ARG A 50 -5.62 -4.16 10.83
CA ARG A 50 -4.84 -5.29 10.33
C ARG A 50 -4.12 -4.94 9.06
N GLU A 51 -4.86 -4.68 7.97
CA GLU A 51 -4.25 -4.37 6.69
C GLU A 51 -4.22 -2.89 6.40
N TYR A 52 -4.98 -2.11 7.14
CA TYR A 52 -4.95 -0.67 6.97
C TYR A 52 -5.32 0.02 8.28
N ILE A 53 -5.01 1.28 8.38
CA ILE A 53 -5.40 2.11 9.50
C ILE A 53 -5.90 3.44 8.99
N ARG A 54 -6.65 4.14 9.84
CA ARG A 54 -7.09 5.50 9.53
C ARG A 54 -6.36 6.44 10.46
N ALA A 55 -5.62 7.40 9.89
CA ALA A 55 -4.86 8.35 10.67
C ALA A 55 -5.81 9.30 11.40
N PRO A 56 -5.31 10.00 12.43
CA PRO A 56 -6.18 10.95 13.16
C PRO A 56 -6.79 12.02 12.27
N ASP A 57 -6.16 12.36 11.17
CA ASP A 57 -6.70 13.37 10.25
C ASP A 57 -7.68 12.77 9.25
N GLY A 58 -7.98 11.48 9.37
CA GLY A 58 -8.96 10.84 8.51
C GLY A 58 -8.38 10.17 7.28
N HIS A 59 -7.10 10.34 7.01
CA HIS A 59 -6.49 9.69 5.86
C HIS A 59 -6.30 8.20 6.11
N LEU A 60 -6.50 7.41 5.06
CA LEU A 60 -6.34 5.97 5.14
C LEU A 60 -4.94 5.59 4.71
N PHE A 61 -4.29 4.77 5.51
CA PHE A 61 -2.94 4.26 5.20
C PHE A 61 -2.95 2.75 5.18
N ILE A 62 -2.27 2.18 4.20
CA ILE A 62 -2.14 0.74 4.10
C ILE A 62 -0.96 0.30 4.93
N ASP A 63 -1.17 -0.74 5.75
CA ASP A 63 -0.12 -1.34 6.57
C ASP A 63 0.52 -2.45 5.75
N ARG A 64 1.70 -2.19 5.22
CA ARG A 64 2.35 -3.16 4.34
C ARG A 64 2.66 -4.47 5.05
N GLU A 65 2.99 -4.41 6.34
CA GLU A 65 3.21 -5.63 7.08
C GLU A 65 1.92 -6.42 7.25
N GLY A 66 0.82 -5.72 7.48
CA GLY A 66 -0.47 -6.39 7.58
C GLY A 66 -0.85 -7.06 6.29
N VAL A 67 -0.59 -6.39 5.16
CA VAL A 67 -0.87 -6.99 3.87
C VAL A 67 0.01 -8.21 3.63
N GLN A 68 1.26 -8.15 4.05
CA GLN A 68 2.15 -9.31 3.90
C GLN A 68 1.63 -10.50 4.69
N ARG A 69 1.15 -10.27 5.91
CA ARG A 69 0.58 -11.36 6.69
C ARG A 69 -0.66 -11.93 6.01
N TRP A 70 -1.48 -11.03 5.45
CA TRP A 70 -2.69 -11.48 4.75
C TRP A 70 -2.33 -12.31 3.52
N LEU A 71 -1.32 -11.87 2.77
CA LEU A 71 -0.91 -12.59 1.56
C LEU A 71 -0.48 -14.01 1.87
N THR A 72 0.11 -14.22 3.02
CA THR A 72 0.64 -15.54 3.36
C THR A 72 -0.26 -16.31 4.30
N SER A 73 -1.48 -15.84 4.50
CA SER A 73 -2.36 -16.46 5.50
C SER A 73 -2.87 -17.82 5.07
N ARG A 74 -2.96 -18.08 3.81
CA ARG A 74 -3.35 -19.41 3.34
C ARG A 74 -4.73 -19.82 3.78
N ARG A 75 -5.63 -18.91 3.75
CA ARG A 75 -6.96 -19.28 4.16
C ARG A 75 -7.94 -19.39 3.07
#